data_f45ef4f8d6e5763212a99d0bef9a8397
#
_entry.id   f45ef4f8d6e5763212a99d0bef9a8397
#
_cell.length_a   1.000
_cell.length_b   1.000
_cell.length_c   1.000
_cell.angle_alpha   90.00
_cell.angle_beta   90.00
_cell.angle_gamma   90.00
#
_symmetry.space_group_name_H-M   'P 1'
#
loop_
_entity.id
_entity.type
_entity.pdbx_description
1 polymer ?
#
loop_
_entity_poly.entity_id
_entity_poly.type
_entity_poly.pdbx_seq_one_letter_code
_entity_poly.pdbx_strand_id
1 'polypeptide(L)'
;ATLLQELTEEYVKAKADRLSAPNLVWQDFRLLKKVLRDLFREEVASFWVDDPATYEDVVAFIQKLHPEWVERVKLWTSDLPIFSAFGIEAEIEAARSPKVHLKHGGSIVINQTEALVSVDVNTGKYIGKSDLEETVYHANLEAVPEIVRQLRLRNLGGIIVVDFIDMGDQAHRETLLARLEEELVRDRNHARAGGLSEFGLVEMTRKRTGPSLERQLTEFCPHC
;
A
#
# COMPACT_ATOMS: atom_id res chain seq x y z
N ALA A 1 -7.30 16.38 -13.35
CA ALA A 1 -6.75 15.47 -14.38
C ALA A 1 -6.89 16.07 -15.77
N THR A 2 -7.99 16.71 -16.09
CA THR A 2 -8.30 17.27 -17.42
C THR A 2 -7.39 18.44 -17.81
N LEU A 3 -7.15 19.39 -16.91
CA LEU A 3 -6.37 20.61 -17.22
C LEU A 3 -4.89 20.32 -17.54
N LEU A 4 -4.30 19.37 -16.83
CA LEU A 4 -2.91 18.92 -17.06
C LEU A 4 -2.77 18.15 -18.39
N GLN A 5 -3.79 17.40 -18.78
CA GLN A 5 -3.82 16.71 -20.07
C GLN A 5 -3.93 17.71 -21.23
N GLU A 6 -4.82 18.69 -21.14
CA GLU A 6 -5.00 19.74 -22.13
C GLU A 6 -3.72 20.58 -22.34
N LEU A 7 -3.09 21.01 -21.23
CA LEU A 7 -1.81 21.75 -21.30
C LEU A 7 -0.67 20.91 -21.91
N THR A 8 -0.67 19.60 -21.66
CA THR A 8 0.32 18.69 -22.25
C THR A 8 0.10 18.53 -23.75
N GLU A 9 -1.16 18.38 -24.19
CA GLU A 9 -1.51 18.25 -25.60
C GLU A 9 -1.19 19.53 -26.40
N GLU A 10 -1.49 20.69 -25.85
CA GLU A 10 -1.16 21.98 -26.46
C GLU A 10 0.37 22.18 -26.59
N TYR A 11 1.12 21.84 -25.53
CA TYR A 11 2.58 21.90 -25.56
C TYR A 11 3.19 20.96 -26.61
N VAL A 12 2.69 19.73 -26.70
CA VAL A 12 3.13 18.71 -27.66
C VAL A 12 2.86 19.17 -29.08
N LYS A 13 1.67 19.72 -29.38
CA LYS A 13 1.31 20.27 -30.68
C LYS A 13 2.20 21.44 -31.06
N ALA A 14 2.35 22.42 -30.19
CA ALA A 14 3.17 23.60 -30.44
C ALA A 14 4.66 23.24 -30.67
N LYS A 15 5.16 22.18 -30.05
CA LYS A 15 6.52 21.68 -30.28
C LYS A 15 6.62 20.91 -31.59
N ALA A 16 5.62 20.09 -31.92
CA ALA A 16 5.57 19.36 -33.20
C ALA A 16 5.58 20.25 -34.39
N ASP A 17 4.84 21.37 -34.35
CA ASP A 17 4.74 22.36 -35.45
C ASP A 17 6.06 23.11 -35.73
N ARG A 18 6.99 23.11 -34.76
CA ARG A 18 8.29 23.80 -34.84
C ARG A 18 9.45 22.89 -35.22
N LEU A 19 9.27 21.60 -35.21
CA LEU A 19 10.34 20.61 -35.41
C LEU A 19 10.11 19.84 -36.72
N SER A 20 11.17 19.66 -37.52
CA SER A 20 11.15 18.75 -38.67
C SER A 20 11.29 17.30 -38.21
N ALA A 21 10.59 16.37 -38.85
CA ALA A 21 10.73 14.93 -38.57
C ALA A 21 12.08 14.38 -39.10
N PRO A 22 12.70 13.42 -38.42
CA PRO A 22 12.29 12.80 -37.16
C PRO A 22 12.85 13.57 -35.93
N ASN A 23 11.97 13.98 -35.02
CA ASN A 23 12.35 14.64 -33.77
C ASN A 23 11.51 14.15 -32.59
N LEU A 24 12.10 14.10 -31.37
CA LEU A 24 11.41 13.75 -30.14
C LEU A 24 10.53 14.91 -29.68
N VAL A 25 9.23 14.82 -29.91
CA VAL A 25 8.24 15.81 -29.51
C VAL A 25 7.83 15.66 -28.07
N TRP A 26 7.59 14.41 -27.65
CA TRP A 26 7.17 14.05 -26.30
C TRP A 26 7.82 12.74 -25.85
N GLN A 27 8.22 12.69 -24.60
CA GLN A 27 8.64 11.48 -23.92
C GLN A 27 7.95 11.46 -22.56
N ASP A 28 7.27 10.37 -22.27
CA ASP A 28 6.63 10.19 -20.97
C ASP A 28 7.71 10.15 -19.87
N PHE A 29 7.34 10.62 -18.68
CA PHE A 29 8.23 10.61 -17.54
C PHE A 29 8.69 9.17 -17.22
N ARG A 30 9.99 8.99 -16.97
CA ARG A 30 10.48 7.76 -16.35
C ARG A 30 9.74 7.53 -15.03
N LEU A 31 9.63 6.26 -14.60
CA LEU A 31 8.90 5.86 -13.39
C LEU A 31 9.22 6.77 -12.19
N LEU A 32 10.50 7.06 -11.97
CA LEU A 32 10.95 7.94 -10.88
C LEU A 32 10.28 9.32 -10.90
N LYS A 33 10.22 9.98 -12.06
CA LYS A 33 9.59 11.30 -12.16
C LYS A 33 8.07 11.26 -11.99
N LYS A 34 7.43 10.14 -12.38
CA LYS A 34 6.01 9.91 -12.07
C LYS A 34 5.79 9.74 -10.57
N VAL A 35 6.63 8.95 -9.92
CA VAL A 35 6.59 8.76 -8.46
C VAL A 35 6.77 10.10 -7.73
N LEU A 36 7.75 10.90 -8.11
CA LEU A 36 7.99 12.23 -7.53
C LEU A 36 6.78 13.15 -7.71
N ARG A 37 6.23 13.23 -8.92
CA ARG A 37 5.06 14.07 -9.19
C ARG A 37 3.83 13.65 -8.38
N ASP A 38 3.59 12.35 -8.24
CA ASP A 38 2.35 11.82 -7.70
C ASP A 38 2.42 11.55 -6.18
N LEU A 39 3.60 11.23 -5.65
CA LEU A 39 3.79 10.81 -4.26
C LEU A 39 4.63 11.76 -3.41
N PHE A 40 5.53 12.57 -4.01
CA PHE A 40 6.30 13.55 -3.26
C PHE A 40 5.42 14.77 -3.00
N ARG A 41 4.89 14.86 -1.80
CA ARG A 41 3.90 15.86 -1.37
C ARG A 41 4.40 16.58 -0.12
N GLU A 42 3.61 17.54 0.35
CA GLU A 42 3.95 18.35 1.53
C GLU A 42 4.20 17.52 2.79
N GLU A 43 3.48 16.39 2.94
CA GLU A 43 3.61 15.51 4.10
C GLU A 43 4.88 14.65 4.08
N VAL A 44 5.61 14.59 2.94
CA VAL A 44 6.86 13.82 2.83
C VAL A 44 8.01 14.63 3.39
N ALA A 45 8.56 14.17 4.50
CA ALA A 45 9.65 14.86 5.19
C ALA A 45 10.99 14.77 4.45
N SER A 46 11.29 13.63 3.80
CA SER A 46 12.53 13.45 3.04
C SER A 46 12.38 12.40 1.94
N PHE A 47 13.17 12.57 0.89
CA PHE A 47 13.31 11.64 -0.23
C PHE A 47 14.79 11.29 -0.37
N TRP A 48 15.13 10.02 -0.15
CA TRP A 48 16.50 9.55 -0.17
C TRP A 48 16.83 8.82 -1.45
N VAL A 49 18.01 9.09 -2.00
CA VAL A 49 18.53 8.49 -3.25
C VAL A 49 19.95 8.01 -2.99
N ASP A 50 20.28 6.79 -3.39
CA ASP A 50 21.59 6.15 -3.20
C ASP A 50 22.51 6.22 -4.43
N ASP A 51 21.97 6.65 -5.59
CA ASP A 51 22.78 6.88 -6.79
C ASP A 51 22.98 8.38 -7.05
N PRO A 52 24.23 8.87 -7.11
CA PRO A 52 24.52 10.30 -7.28
C PRO A 52 23.92 10.89 -8.56
N ALA A 53 23.97 10.16 -9.69
CA ALA A 53 23.44 10.67 -10.96
C ALA A 53 21.92 10.82 -10.89
N THR A 54 21.24 9.84 -10.28
CA THR A 54 19.79 9.89 -10.03
C THR A 54 19.43 11.02 -9.07
N TYR A 55 20.26 11.27 -8.03
CA TYR A 55 20.07 12.38 -7.11
C TYR A 55 20.08 13.75 -7.83
N GLU A 56 21.06 13.97 -8.70
CA GLU A 56 21.14 15.21 -9.49
C GLU A 56 19.90 15.40 -10.39
N ASP A 57 19.45 14.33 -11.06
CA ASP A 57 18.24 14.32 -11.88
C ASP A 57 16.98 14.65 -11.06
N VAL A 58 16.86 14.10 -9.84
CA VAL A 58 15.75 14.36 -8.92
C VAL A 58 15.77 15.81 -8.44
N VAL A 59 16.91 16.32 -8.01
CA VAL A 59 17.07 17.71 -7.57
C VAL A 59 16.69 18.67 -8.69
N ALA A 60 17.21 18.45 -9.90
CA ALA A 60 16.88 19.31 -11.06
C ALA A 60 15.40 19.26 -11.42
N PHE A 61 14.74 18.13 -11.24
CA PHE A 61 13.31 17.97 -11.48
C PHE A 61 12.47 18.68 -10.41
N ILE A 62 12.79 18.48 -9.13
CA ILE A 62 12.07 19.10 -8.01
C ILE A 62 12.27 20.61 -8.01
N GLN A 63 13.47 21.09 -8.33
CA GLN A 63 13.76 22.53 -8.41
C GLN A 63 12.87 23.26 -9.44
N LYS A 64 12.41 22.57 -10.49
CA LYS A 64 11.50 23.13 -11.50
C LYS A 64 10.04 23.12 -11.05
N LEU A 65 9.62 22.16 -10.23
CA LEU A 65 8.23 22.00 -9.80
C LEU A 65 7.95 22.67 -8.47
N HIS A 66 8.83 22.44 -7.49
CA HIS A 66 8.72 22.84 -6.09
C HIS A 66 10.09 23.19 -5.53
N PRO A 67 10.65 24.39 -5.85
CA PRO A 67 11.99 24.78 -5.39
C PRO A 67 12.17 24.70 -3.89
N GLU A 68 11.11 24.93 -3.11
CA GLU A 68 11.08 24.87 -1.63
C GLU A 68 11.24 23.45 -1.08
N TRP A 69 11.10 22.41 -1.91
CA TRP A 69 11.23 21.01 -1.49
C TRP A 69 12.59 20.40 -1.80
N VAL A 70 13.49 21.13 -2.45
CA VAL A 70 14.83 20.65 -2.80
C VAL A 70 15.61 20.18 -1.57
N GLU A 71 15.49 20.87 -0.44
CA GLU A 71 16.17 20.50 0.81
C GLU A 71 15.70 19.17 1.41
N ARG A 72 14.53 18.65 0.98
CA ARG A 72 14.01 17.35 1.39
C ARG A 72 14.61 16.20 0.59
N VAL A 73 15.23 16.48 -0.56
CA VAL A 73 15.93 15.46 -1.36
C VAL A 73 17.32 15.27 -0.79
N LYS A 74 17.68 14.04 -0.46
CA LYS A 74 18.94 13.72 0.21
C LYS A 74 19.68 12.60 -0.48
N LEU A 75 20.98 12.75 -0.64
CA LEU A 75 21.86 11.69 -1.14
C LEU A 75 22.21 10.74 0.02
N TRP A 76 22.03 9.45 -0.20
CA TRP A 76 22.45 8.40 0.71
C TRP A 76 23.90 8.03 0.43
N THR A 77 24.79 8.23 1.41
CA THR A 77 26.24 8.03 1.27
C THR A 77 26.81 6.93 2.17
N SER A 78 25.93 6.18 2.87
CA SER A 78 26.36 5.08 3.74
C SER A 78 26.66 3.83 2.92
N ASP A 79 27.60 3.01 3.39
CA ASP A 79 27.90 1.69 2.82
C ASP A 79 26.76 0.67 3.04
N LEU A 80 25.87 0.94 4.03
CA LEU A 80 24.71 0.09 4.27
C LEU A 80 23.65 0.37 3.21
N PRO A 81 23.09 -0.66 2.53
CA PRO A 81 22.00 -0.47 1.57
C PRO A 81 20.82 0.28 2.16
N ILE A 82 20.25 1.21 1.40
CA ILE A 82 19.22 2.13 1.89
C ILE A 82 18.00 1.40 2.45
N PHE A 83 17.54 0.32 1.82
CA PHE A 83 16.40 -0.47 2.29
C PHE A 83 16.70 -1.21 3.60
N SER A 84 17.93 -1.72 3.75
CA SER A 84 18.38 -2.35 5.01
C SER A 84 18.44 -1.32 6.14
N ALA A 85 18.96 -0.12 5.85
CA ALA A 85 19.08 0.95 6.85
C ALA A 85 17.74 1.42 7.41
N PHE A 86 16.71 1.43 6.58
CA PHE A 86 15.34 1.79 6.98
C PHE A 86 14.46 0.60 7.36
N GLY A 87 15.02 -0.63 7.41
CA GLY A 87 14.28 -1.85 7.76
C GLY A 87 13.27 -2.31 6.71
N ILE A 88 13.30 -1.73 5.50
CA ILE A 88 12.33 -2.02 4.42
C ILE A 88 12.48 -3.46 3.92
N GLU A 89 13.70 -3.99 3.84
CA GLU A 89 13.93 -5.37 3.41
C GLU A 89 13.27 -6.38 4.35
N ALA A 90 13.35 -6.15 5.66
CA ALA A 90 12.69 -6.99 6.66
C ALA A 90 11.15 -6.95 6.52
N GLU A 91 10.59 -5.78 6.24
CA GLU A 91 9.14 -5.61 5.99
C GLU A 91 8.70 -6.29 4.69
N ILE A 92 9.51 -6.23 3.62
CA ILE A 92 9.23 -6.92 2.36
C ILE A 92 9.24 -8.44 2.58
N GLU A 93 10.23 -8.98 3.30
CA GLU A 93 10.31 -10.40 3.60
C GLU A 93 9.15 -10.86 4.50
N ALA A 94 8.80 -10.08 5.52
CA ALA A 94 7.62 -10.34 6.36
C ALA A 94 6.31 -10.34 5.56
N ALA A 95 6.20 -9.45 4.55
CA ALA A 95 5.03 -9.37 3.69
C ALA A 95 4.86 -10.58 2.74
N ARG A 96 5.89 -11.42 2.57
CA ARG A 96 5.81 -12.70 1.83
C ARG A 96 5.23 -13.84 2.66
N SER A 97 5.30 -13.74 4.00
CA SER A 97 4.69 -14.73 4.87
C SER A 97 3.17 -14.58 4.86
N PRO A 98 2.38 -15.66 4.73
CA PRO A 98 0.93 -15.58 4.87
C PRO A 98 0.51 -15.17 6.28
N LYS A 99 1.30 -15.48 7.30
CA LYS A 99 0.99 -15.22 8.71
C LYS A 99 1.66 -13.92 9.19
N VAL A 100 0.85 -13.05 9.78
CA VAL A 100 1.28 -11.80 10.41
C VAL A 100 0.90 -11.83 11.88
N HIS A 101 1.86 -11.56 12.76
CA HIS A 101 1.62 -11.52 14.20
C HIS A 101 1.10 -10.14 14.62
N LEU A 102 0.13 -10.14 15.52
CA LEU A 102 -0.40 -8.94 16.15
C LEU A 102 0.38 -8.64 17.44
N LYS A 103 0.37 -7.40 17.88
CA LYS A 103 1.19 -6.94 19.02
C LYS A 103 0.84 -7.61 20.34
N HIS A 104 -0.44 -7.93 20.55
CA HIS A 104 -0.93 -8.51 21.81
C HIS A 104 -1.10 -10.03 21.73
N GLY A 105 -0.47 -10.71 20.76
CA GLY A 105 -0.35 -12.17 20.72
C GLY A 105 -1.31 -12.87 19.78
N GLY A 106 -2.19 -12.17 19.09
CA GLY A 106 -2.99 -12.69 17.99
C GLY A 106 -2.20 -12.81 16.69
N SER A 107 -2.86 -13.25 15.63
CA SER A 107 -2.30 -13.28 14.28
C SER A 107 -3.39 -13.19 13.23
N ILE A 108 -3.04 -12.68 12.07
CA ILE A 108 -3.85 -12.79 10.86
C ILE A 108 -3.15 -13.69 9.86
N VAL A 109 -3.93 -14.47 9.11
CA VAL A 109 -3.44 -15.32 8.02
C VAL A 109 -4.07 -14.85 6.73
N ILE A 110 -3.24 -14.44 5.77
CA ILE A 110 -3.69 -13.87 4.49
C ILE A 110 -3.32 -14.83 3.37
N ASN A 111 -4.33 -15.31 2.65
CA ASN A 111 -4.16 -16.19 1.51
C ASN A 111 -4.77 -15.56 0.26
N GLN A 112 -3.97 -15.50 -0.80
CA GLN A 112 -4.44 -15.07 -2.11
C GLN A 112 -4.70 -16.29 -2.98
N THR A 113 -5.97 -16.45 -3.39
CA THR A 113 -6.38 -17.47 -4.36
C THR A 113 -6.51 -16.82 -5.76
N GLU A 114 -6.89 -17.61 -6.75
CA GLU A 114 -7.19 -17.11 -8.10
C GLU A 114 -8.37 -16.13 -8.09
N ALA A 115 -9.41 -16.42 -7.33
CA ALA A 115 -10.67 -15.68 -7.32
C ALA A 115 -10.74 -14.56 -6.28
N LEU A 116 -10.23 -14.80 -5.07
CA LEU A 116 -10.39 -13.90 -3.92
C LEU A 116 -9.17 -13.93 -2.99
N VAL A 117 -9.14 -12.98 -2.07
CA VAL A 117 -8.23 -12.96 -0.92
C VAL A 117 -9.03 -13.33 0.33
N SER A 118 -8.56 -14.28 1.09
CA SER A 118 -9.10 -14.61 2.42
C SER A 118 -8.16 -14.11 3.51
N VAL A 119 -8.74 -13.59 4.57
CA VAL A 119 -8.03 -13.14 5.78
C VAL A 119 -8.71 -13.79 6.98
N ASP A 120 -7.96 -14.56 7.76
CA ASP A 120 -8.39 -15.26 8.96
C ASP A 120 -7.75 -14.64 10.19
N VAL A 121 -8.57 -14.27 11.20
CA VAL A 121 -8.12 -13.62 12.42
C VAL A 121 -8.10 -14.63 13.58
N ASN A 122 -6.97 -14.71 14.29
CA ASN A 122 -6.76 -15.65 15.37
C ASN A 122 -6.30 -14.94 16.65
N THR A 123 -6.89 -15.29 17.83
CA THR A 123 -6.50 -14.74 19.14
C THR A 123 -5.14 -15.23 19.66
N GLY A 124 -4.61 -16.32 19.10
CA GLY A 124 -3.42 -16.96 19.67
C GLY A 124 -3.68 -17.61 21.03
N LYS A 125 -2.65 -17.63 21.88
CA LYS A 125 -2.70 -18.30 23.21
C LYS A 125 -3.23 -17.40 24.34
N TYR A 126 -3.53 -16.14 24.07
CA TYR A 126 -3.96 -15.19 25.10
C TYR A 126 -5.47 -15.32 25.35
N ILE A 127 -5.82 -16.31 26.16
CA ILE A 127 -7.17 -16.43 26.72
C ILE A 127 -7.09 -15.78 28.11
N GLY A 128 -7.48 -14.51 28.20
CA GLY A 128 -7.69 -13.85 29.48
C GLY A 128 -8.72 -14.66 30.29
N LYS A 129 -8.45 -14.88 31.56
CA LYS A 129 -9.29 -15.73 32.41
C LYS A 129 -10.63 -15.09 32.80
N SER A 130 -10.90 -13.82 32.48
CA SER A 130 -12.06 -13.10 33.02
C SER A 130 -13.14 -12.78 32.00
N ASP A 131 -12.84 -12.59 30.70
CA ASP A 131 -13.85 -12.33 29.69
C ASP A 131 -13.38 -12.72 28.29
N LEU A 132 -13.93 -13.82 27.77
CA LEU A 132 -13.57 -14.32 26.45
C LEU A 132 -14.06 -13.35 25.35
N GLU A 133 -15.25 -12.79 25.52
CA GLU A 133 -15.85 -11.85 24.57
C GLU A 133 -15.01 -10.58 24.41
N GLU A 134 -14.53 -9.99 25.51
CA GLU A 134 -13.69 -8.81 25.52
C GLU A 134 -12.33 -9.09 24.86
N THR A 135 -11.77 -10.26 25.11
CA THR A 135 -10.50 -10.70 24.49
C THR A 135 -10.64 -10.81 22.97
N VAL A 136 -11.73 -11.40 22.49
CA VAL A 136 -12.07 -11.54 21.08
C VAL A 136 -12.28 -10.17 20.44
N TYR A 137 -13.04 -9.30 21.09
CA TYR A 137 -13.28 -7.94 20.63
C TYR A 137 -11.98 -7.16 20.43
N HIS A 138 -11.10 -7.18 21.42
CA HIS A 138 -9.79 -6.49 21.31
C HIS A 138 -8.90 -7.10 20.23
N ALA A 139 -8.87 -8.41 20.06
CA ALA A 139 -8.12 -9.07 19.01
C ALA A 139 -8.61 -8.67 17.61
N ASN A 140 -9.92 -8.64 17.42
CA ASN A 140 -10.54 -8.19 16.17
C ASN A 140 -10.24 -6.72 15.89
N LEU A 141 -10.36 -5.83 16.87
CA LEU A 141 -10.04 -4.40 16.73
C LEU A 141 -8.57 -4.17 16.40
N GLU A 142 -7.65 -4.95 17.00
CA GLU A 142 -6.22 -4.87 16.69
C GLU A 142 -5.92 -5.36 15.27
N ALA A 143 -6.65 -6.38 14.80
CA ALA A 143 -6.47 -6.92 13.46
C ALA A 143 -6.85 -5.92 12.35
N VAL A 144 -7.86 -5.07 12.56
CA VAL A 144 -8.37 -4.14 11.53
C VAL A 144 -7.29 -3.26 10.88
N PRO A 145 -6.52 -2.44 11.63
CA PRO A 145 -5.50 -1.59 11.03
C PRO A 145 -4.39 -2.42 10.37
N GLU A 146 -4.06 -3.59 10.92
CA GLU A 146 -3.04 -4.45 10.34
C GLU A 146 -3.53 -5.11 9.04
N ILE A 147 -4.79 -5.55 8.96
CA ILE A 147 -5.40 -6.05 7.72
C ILE A 147 -5.29 -4.99 6.63
N VAL A 148 -5.75 -3.76 6.88
CA VAL A 148 -5.70 -2.68 5.90
C VAL A 148 -4.26 -2.34 5.51
N ARG A 149 -3.32 -2.33 6.46
CA ARG A 149 -1.89 -2.15 6.20
C ARG A 149 -1.35 -3.24 5.25
N GLN A 150 -1.67 -4.50 5.51
CA GLN A 150 -1.23 -5.64 4.71
C GLN A 150 -1.84 -5.65 3.30
N LEU A 151 -3.12 -5.30 3.16
CA LEU A 151 -3.75 -5.17 1.84
C LEU A 151 -3.05 -4.12 0.97
N ARG A 152 -2.62 -3.00 1.58
CA ARG A 152 -1.87 -1.94 0.90
C ARG A 152 -0.44 -2.37 0.58
N LEU A 153 0.29 -2.91 1.57
CA LEU A 153 1.69 -3.34 1.44
C LEU A 153 1.85 -4.42 0.37
N ARG A 154 0.97 -5.42 0.38
CA ARG A 154 0.98 -6.54 -0.58
C ARG A 154 0.28 -6.22 -1.90
N ASN A 155 -0.29 -5.02 -2.05
CA ASN A 155 -1.10 -4.61 -3.20
C ASN A 155 -2.20 -5.63 -3.55
N LEU A 156 -2.90 -6.14 -2.53
CA LEU A 156 -3.99 -7.07 -2.70
C LEU A 156 -5.26 -6.34 -3.12
N GLY A 157 -6.04 -6.93 -4.00
CA GLY A 157 -7.27 -6.33 -4.51
C GLY A 157 -8.19 -7.36 -5.18
N GLY A 158 -9.38 -6.92 -5.52
CA GLY A 158 -10.49 -7.76 -5.98
C GLY A 158 -11.46 -8.01 -4.83
N ILE A 159 -12.04 -9.19 -4.77
CA ILE A 159 -12.89 -9.63 -3.66
C ILE A 159 -11.99 -10.07 -2.51
N ILE A 160 -12.28 -9.60 -1.30
CA ILE A 160 -11.56 -9.92 -0.08
C ILE A 160 -12.60 -10.34 0.94
N VAL A 161 -12.39 -11.47 1.60
CA VAL A 161 -13.24 -11.97 2.69
C VAL A 161 -12.40 -12.00 3.96
N VAL A 162 -12.88 -11.33 4.99
CA VAL A 162 -12.24 -11.31 6.31
C VAL A 162 -13.10 -12.12 7.27
N ASP A 163 -12.50 -13.14 7.86
CA ASP A 163 -13.07 -13.99 8.90
C ASP A 163 -12.61 -13.44 10.25
N PHE A 164 -13.47 -12.65 10.87
CA PHE A 164 -13.27 -12.17 12.24
C PHE A 164 -13.72 -13.20 13.23
N ILE A 165 -13.09 -13.19 14.39
CA ILE A 165 -13.49 -14.09 15.47
C ILE A 165 -14.91 -13.72 15.91
N ASP A 166 -15.77 -14.72 16.11
CA ASP A 166 -17.17 -14.52 16.47
C ASP A 166 -17.35 -13.69 17.74
N MET A 167 -18.21 -12.69 17.66
CA MET A 167 -18.60 -11.81 18.77
C MET A 167 -20.11 -11.93 19.01
N GLY A 168 -20.49 -12.14 20.26
CA GLY A 168 -21.90 -12.19 20.69
C GLY A 168 -22.54 -10.81 20.77
N ASP A 169 -21.78 -9.79 21.22
CA ASP A 169 -22.28 -8.44 21.44
C ASP A 169 -22.42 -7.66 20.12
N GLN A 170 -23.64 -7.14 19.89
CA GLN A 170 -23.96 -6.34 18.72
C GLN A 170 -23.19 -5.01 18.68
N ALA A 171 -22.97 -4.37 19.82
CA ALA A 171 -22.22 -3.11 19.92
C ALA A 171 -20.75 -3.30 19.55
N HIS A 172 -20.15 -4.44 19.88
CA HIS A 172 -18.79 -4.81 19.45
C HIS A 172 -18.70 -4.98 17.94
N ARG A 173 -19.68 -5.66 17.32
CA ARG A 173 -19.77 -5.84 15.86
C ARG A 173 -19.88 -4.50 15.12
N GLU A 174 -20.73 -3.60 15.59
CA GLU A 174 -20.91 -2.27 15.02
C GLU A 174 -19.64 -1.42 15.14
N THR A 175 -18.97 -1.47 16.30
CA THR A 175 -17.71 -0.76 16.52
C THR A 175 -16.60 -1.31 15.64
N LEU A 176 -16.52 -2.62 15.45
CA LEU A 176 -15.54 -3.26 14.55
C LEU A 176 -15.73 -2.78 13.11
N LEU A 177 -16.97 -2.78 12.60
CA LEU A 177 -17.27 -2.33 11.24
C LEU A 177 -16.96 -0.85 11.06
N ALA A 178 -17.35 0.00 12.01
CA ALA A 178 -17.02 1.42 11.97
C ALA A 178 -15.50 1.66 11.95
N ARG A 179 -14.75 0.90 12.74
CA ARG A 179 -13.28 0.97 12.74
C ARG A 179 -12.69 0.52 11.40
N LEU A 180 -13.23 -0.51 10.79
CA LEU A 180 -12.78 -0.97 9.47
C LEU A 180 -13.04 0.09 8.40
N GLU A 181 -14.23 0.67 8.38
CA GLU A 181 -14.56 1.75 7.45
C GLU A 181 -13.64 2.96 7.61
N GLU A 182 -13.34 3.38 8.85
CA GLU A 182 -12.40 4.47 9.14
C GLU A 182 -11.00 4.21 8.56
N GLU A 183 -10.47 2.99 8.73
CA GLU A 183 -9.16 2.63 8.19
C GLU A 183 -9.17 2.55 6.65
N LEU A 184 -10.26 2.09 6.04
CA LEU A 184 -10.41 2.00 4.60
C LEU A 184 -10.48 3.37 3.91
N VAL A 185 -10.97 4.42 4.56
CA VAL A 185 -10.97 5.79 4.03
C VAL A 185 -9.56 6.25 3.69
N ARG A 186 -8.55 5.78 4.41
CA ARG A 186 -7.14 6.10 4.19
C ARG A 186 -6.51 5.37 3.00
N ASP A 187 -7.25 4.40 2.41
CA ASP A 187 -6.77 3.64 1.26
C ASP A 187 -7.07 4.36 -0.07
N ARG A 188 -6.02 4.67 -0.82
CA ARG A 188 -6.13 5.34 -2.14
C ARG A 188 -6.79 4.46 -3.21
N ASN A 189 -6.85 3.14 -3.00
CA ASN A 189 -7.34 2.19 -3.99
C ASN A 189 -8.84 1.92 -3.90
N HIS A 190 -9.61 2.82 -3.26
CA HIS A 190 -11.07 2.74 -3.16
C HIS A 190 -11.56 1.38 -2.69
N ALA A 191 -11.23 1.03 -1.47
CA ALA A 191 -11.77 -0.15 -0.81
C ALA A 191 -13.16 0.16 -0.23
N ARG A 192 -14.04 -0.84 -0.24
CA ARG A 192 -15.38 -0.78 0.37
C ARG A 192 -15.66 -2.09 1.11
N ALA A 193 -16.08 -2.00 2.35
CA ALA A 193 -16.55 -3.14 3.12
C ALA A 193 -18.08 -3.23 3.08
N GLY A 194 -18.60 -4.45 3.09
CA GLY A 194 -19.98 -4.76 3.40
C GLY A 194 -20.21 -4.88 4.91
N GLY A 195 -21.41 -5.21 5.30
CA GLY A 195 -21.73 -5.55 6.70
C GLY A 195 -21.15 -6.89 7.12
N LEU A 196 -21.24 -7.18 8.42
CA LEU A 196 -20.94 -8.51 8.94
C LEU A 196 -22.06 -9.48 8.53
N SER A 197 -21.71 -10.58 7.90
CA SER A 197 -22.66 -11.62 7.51
C SER A 197 -23.14 -12.43 8.71
N GLU A 198 -24.17 -13.27 8.53
CA GLU A 198 -24.66 -14.21 9.55
C GLU A 198 -23.59 -15.21 9.99
N PHE A 199 -22.55 -15.41 9.19
CA PHE A 199 -21.44 -16.31 9.46
C PHE A 199 -20.20 -15.62 10.05
N GLY A 200 -20.31 -14.36 10.49
CA GLY A 200 -19.17 -13.61 11.04
C GLY A 200 -18.18 -13.06 10.01
N LEU A 201 -18.48 -13.20 8.70
CA LEU A 201 -17.60 -12.78 7.64
C LEU A 201 -17.87 -11.32 7.23
N VAL A 202 -16.80 -10.57 6.95
CA VAL A 202 -16.89 -9.27 6.28
C VAL A 202 -16.41 -9.41 4.84
N GLU A 203 -17.32 -9.16 3.92
CA GLU A 203 -17.02 -9.09 2.50
C GLU A 203 -16.60 -7.67 2.13
N MET A 204 -15.49 -7.55 1.40
CA MET A 204 -15.03 -6.25 0.94
C MET A 204 -14.46 -6.33 -0.48
N THR A 205 -14.44 -5.20 -1.14
CA THR A 205 -13.83 -5.05 -2.45
C THR A 205 -12.76 -3.96 -2.41
N ARG A 206 -11.65 -4.18 -3.11
CA ARG A 206 -10.57 -3.21 -3.28
C ARG A 206 -10.13 -3.17 -4.74
N LYS A 207 -9.99 -1.98 -5.30
CA LYS A 207 -9.58 -1.83 -6.71
C LYS A 207 -8.18 -2.43 -6.93
N ARG A 208 -8.04 -3.30 -7.94
CA ARG A 208 -6.72 -3.79 -8.37
C ARG A 208 -6.00 -2.70 -9.16
N THR A 209 -4.77 -2.38 -8.76
CA THR A 209 -3.93 -1.35 -9.42
C THR A 209 -2.70 -1.92 -10.10
N GLY A 210 -2.50 -3.24 -10.00
CA GLY A 210 -1.37 -3.96 -10.57
C GLY A 210 -1.22 -5.35 -9.97
N PRO A 211 -0.12 -6.05 -10.25
CA PRO A 211 0.18 -7.33 -9.63
C PRO A 211 0.46 -7.17 -8.13
N SER A 212 0.15 -8.22 -7.35
CA SER A 212 0.51 -8.24 -5.92
C SER A 212 2.02 -8.25 -5.73
N LEU A 213 2.48 -7.84 -4.53
CA LEU A 213 3.89 -7.85 -4.16
C LEU A 213 4.52 -9.23 -4.39
N GLU A 214 3.82 -10.29 -3.98
CA GLU A 214 4.28 -11.66 -4.18
C GLU A 214 4.53 -11.96 -5.66
N ARG A 215 3.58 -11.62 -6.55
CA ARG A 215 3.74 -11.84 -8.00
C ARG A 215 4.85 -11.00 -8.63
N GLN A 216 5.24 -9.90 -8.01
CA GLN A 216 6.35 -9.07 -8.48
C GLN A 216 7.71 -9.61 -8.03
N LEU A 217 7.77 -10.32 -6.90
CA LEU A 217 8.99 -10.82 -6.28
C LEU A 217 9.25 -12.31 -6.52
N THR A 218 8.29 -13.03 -7.11
CA THR A 218 8.38 -14.47 -7.33
C THR A 218 8.15 -14.84 -8.79
N GLU A 219 8.77 -15.94 -9.19
CA GLU A 219 8.57 -16.59 -10.48
C GLU A 219 8.04 -18.01 -10.28
N PHE A 220 7.38 -18.55 -11.30
CA PHE A 220 6.95 -19.96 -11.24
C PHE A 220 8.16 -20.87 -11.17
N CYS A 221 8.13 -21.81 -10.21
CA CYS A 221 9.19 -22.79 -10.11
C CYS A 221 9.24 -23.67 -11.39
N PRO A 222 10.38 -23.75 -12.09
CA PRO A 222 10.48 -24.55 -13.30
C PRO A 222 10.44 -26.06 -13.05
N HIS A 223 10.54 -26.50 -11.78
CA HIS A 223 10.61 -27.91 -11.40
C HIS A 223 9.30 -28.48 -10.84
N CYS A 224 8.37 -27.65 -10.39
CA CYS A 224 7.08 -28.06 -9.86
C CYS A 224 5.91 -27.22 -10.36
#